data_0a675a4702b41ede38926f2d66e88cc1
#
_entry.id   0a675a4702b41ede38926f2d66e88cc1
#
_cell.length_a   1.000
_cell.length_b   1.000
_cell.length_c   1.000
_cell.angle_alpha   90.00
_cell.angle_beta   90.00
_cell.angle_gamma   90.00
#
_symmetry.space_group_name_H-M   'P 1'
#
loop_
_entity.id
_entity.type
_entity.pdbx_description
1 polymer ?
#
loop_
_entity_poly.entity_id
_entity_poly.type
_entity_poly.pdbx_seq_one_letter_code
_entity_poly.pdbx_strand_id
1 'polypeptide(L)'
;MQVICVDDHLVLLEGLVKEVQSVLPTANVSGFTKAAEAYDFAERFGCDVLFCEIALYANGGMTLAERIRARFPRANIIFATVCSEKEFAKDVLQVRASGYITKPVTRHRVEEELRNLRYPVMEGVVCG
;
A
#
# COMPACT_ATOMS: atom_id res chain seq x y z
N MET A 1 4.12 -13.64 -1.86
CA MET A 1 4.10 -12.17 -1.90
C MET A 1 3.46 -11.63 -0.63
N GLN A 2 4.14 -10.71 0.04
CA GLN A 2 3.64 -10.05 1.24
C GLN A 2 3.05 -8.71 0.88
N VAL A 3 1.75 -8.54 1.14
CA VAL A 3 1.04 -7.29 0.89
C VAL A 3 0.53 -6.77 2.23
N ILE A 4 0.85 -5.53 2.52
CA ILE A 4 0.46 -4.86 3.77
C ILE A 4 -0.49 -3.72 3.45
N CYS A 5 -1.61 -3.67 4.15
CA CYS A 5 -2.61 -2.61 3.99
C CYS A 5 -2.73 -1.84 5.30
N VAL A 6 -2.68 -0.52 5.25
CA VAL A 6 -2.73 0.32 6.44
C VAL A 6 -3.74 1.45 6.27
N ASP A 7 -4.70 1.49 7.18
CA ASP A 7 -5.71 2.56 7.23
C ASP A 7 -6.23 2.59 8.67
N ASP A 8 -6.23 3.74 9.31
CA ASP A 8 -6.69 3.86 10.70
C ASP A 8 -8.23 3.80 10.83
N HIS A 9 -8.93 3.79 9.71
CA HIS A 9 -10.37 3.60 9.66
C HIS A 9 -10.67 2.12 9.39
N LEU A 10 -11.10 1.39 10.41
CA LEU A 10 -11.25 -0.08 10.33
C LEU A 10 -12.12 -0.56 9.17
N VAL A 11 -13.27 0.06 8.95
CA VAL A 11 -14.19 -0.35 7.87
C VAL A 11 -13.54 -0.19 6.50
N LEU A 12 -12.82 0.92 6.28
CA LEU A 12 -12.11 1.15 5.03
C LEU A 12 -10.95 0.18 4.86
N LEU A 13 -10.24 -0.13 5.95
CA LEU A 13 -9.17 -1.12 5.94
C LEU A 13 -9.70 -2.50 5.53
N GLU A 14 -10.79 -2.93 6.12
CA GLU A 14 -11.38 -4.23 5.79
C GLU A 14 -11.79 -4.29 4.31
N GLY A 15 -12.37 -3.22 3.80
CA GLY A 15 -12.72 -3.12 2.38
C GLY A 15 -11.50 -3.20 1.47
N LEU A 16 -10.43 -2.49 1.82
CA LEU A 16 -9.19 -2.52 1.06
C LEU A 16 -8.58 -3.92 1.05
N VAL A 17 -8.46 -4.55 2.21
CA VAL A 17 -7.93 -5.92 2.32
C VAL A 17 -8.73 -6.88 1.46
N LYS A 18 -10.05 -6.77 1.51
CA LYS A 18 -10.94 -7.63 0.73
C LYS A 18 -10.70 -7.46 -0.78
N GLU A 19 -10.61 -6.23 -1.24
CA GLU A 19 -10.38 -5.97 -2.67
C GLU A 19 -9.01 -6.48 -3.12
N VAL A 20 -7.98 -6.23 -2.33
CA VAL A 20 -6.63 -6.70 -2.64
C VAL A 20 -6.58 -8.23 -2.66
N GLN A 21 -7.15 -8.88 -1.65
CA GLN A 21 -7.15 -10.34 -1.58
C GLN A 21 -7.92 -10.95 -2.75
N SER A 22 -8.99 -10.29 -3.22
CA SER A 22 -9.75 -10.79 -4.37
C SER A 22 -8.96 -10.73 -5.66
N VAL A 23 -8.08 -9.75 -5.79
CA VAL A 23 -7.21 -9.60 -6.98
C VAL A 23 -5.99 -10.51 -6.88
N LEU A 24 -5.45 -10.72 -5.68
CA LEU A 24 -4.27 -11.53 -5.43
C LEU A 24 -4.62 -12.67 -4.45
N PRO A 25 -5.35 -13.70 -4.91
CA PRO A 25 -5.86 -14.73 -4.00
C PRO A 25 -4.79 -15.58 -3.33
N THR A 26 -3.58 -15.65 -3.89
CA THR A 26 -2.50 -16.44 -3.30
C THR A 26 -1.49 -15.60 -2.50
N ALA A 27 -1.67 -14.29 -2.45
CA ALA A 27 -0.80 -13.42 -1.68
C ALA A 27 -1.17 -13.45 -0.19
N ASN A 28 -0.19 -13.17 0.66
CA ASN A 28 -0.42 -12.96 2.09
C ASN A 28 -0.77 -11.50 2.30
N VAL A 29 -2.05 -11.19 2.49
CA VAL A 29 -2.54 -9.83 2.66
C VAL A 29 -2.85 -9.59 4.13
N SER A 30 -2.21 -8.61 4.74
CA SER A 30 -2.37 -8.30 6.16
C SER A 30 -2.77 -6.84 6.33
N GLY A 31 -3.73 -6.57 7.21
CA GLY A 31 -4.23 -5.23 7.46
C GLY A 31 -3.89 -4.73 8.84
N PHE A 32 -3.57 -3.45 8.95
CA PHE A 32 -3.21 -2.81 10.22
C PHE A 32 -3.85 -1.44 10.31
N THR A 33 -4.32 -1.10 11.50
CA THR A 33 -4.84 0.25 11.75
C THR A 33 -3.76 1.19 12.29
N LYS A 34 -2.59 0.65 12.64
CA LYS A 34 -1.49 1.43 13.21
C LYS A 34 -0.21 1.24 12.39
N ALA A 35 0.42 2.35 12.05
CA ALA A 35 1.66 2.34 11.25
C ALA A 35 2.78 1.55 11.94
N ALA A 36 2.94 1.69 13.26
CA ALA A 36 4.00 0.99 14.00
C ALA A 36 3.84 -0.53 13.92
N GLU A 37 2.62 -1.03 14.04
CA GLU A 37 2.36 -2.47 13.94
C GLU A 37 2.62 -2.98 12.53
N ALA A 38 2.26 -2.19 11.52
CA ALA A 38 2.52 -2.54 10.12
C ALA A 38 4.03 -2.63 9.86
N TYR A 39 4.80 -1.69 10.38
CA TYR A 39 6.25 -1.69 10.21
C TYR A 39 6.90 -2.90 10.90
N ASP A 40 6.48 -3.19 12.13
CA ASP A 40 6.99 -4.36 12.87
C ASP A 40 6.72 -5.66 12.12
N PHE A 41 5.53 -5.78 11.53
CA PHE A 41 5.18 -6.93 10.71
C PHE A 41 6.08 -7.01 9.47
N ALA A 42 6.30 -5.88 8.80
CA ALA A 42 7.17 -5.82 7.61
C ALA A 42 8.60 -6.25 7.94
N GLU A 43 9.12 -5.82 9.08
CA GLU A 43 10.46 -6.21 9.53
C GLU A 43 10.60 -7.71 9.70
N ARG A 44 9.53 -8.38 10.13
CA ARG A 44 9.56 -9.83 10.40
C ARG A 44 9.28 -10.65 9.15
N PHE A 45 8.39 -10.21 8.28
CA PHE A 45 7.89 -11.01 7.17
C PHE A 45 8.16 -10.43 5.79
N GLY A 46 8.67 -9.21 5.72
CA GLY A 46 8.92 -8.53 4.46
C GLY A 46 7.72 -7.73 3.96
N CYS A 47 7.94 -6.95 2.92
CA CYS A 47 6.91 -6.15 2.29
C CYS A 47 7.20 -6.01 0.79
N ASP A 48 6.37 -6.62 -0.03
CA ASP A 48 6.47 -6.49 -1.48
C ASP A 48 5.60 -5.33 -1.98
N VAL A 49 4.42 -5.19 -1.40
CA VAL A 49 3.48 -4.12 -1.73
C VAL A 49 2.88 -3.55 -0.46
N LEU A 50 2.89 -2.23 -0.35
CA LEU A 50 2.25 -1.51 0.75
C LEU A 50 1.14 -0.64 0.19
N PHE A 51 -0.09 -0.87 0.63
CA PHE A 51 -1.21 0.06 0.41
C PHE A 51 -1.36 0.88 1.68
N CYS A 52 -1.21 2.20 1.58
CA CYS A 52 -1.13 3.04 2.75
C CYS A 52 -1.98 4.31 2.61
N GLU A 53 -2.80 4.59 3.63
CA GLU A 53 -3.48 5.88 3.75
C GLU A 53 -2.45 6.94 4.13
N ILE A 54 -2.34 8.02 3.34
CA ILE A 54 -1.42 9.12 3.64
C ILE A 54 -1.83 9.82 4.93
N ALA A 55 -3.12 10.08 5.10
CA ALA A 55 -3.65 10.85 6.21
C ALA A 55 -3.86 10.02 7.48
N LEU A 56 -2.89 9.16 7.83
CA LEU A 56 -2.90 8.48 9.10
C LEU A 56 -2.60 9.47 10.22
N TYR A 57 -3.06 9.14 11.42
CA TYR A 57 -2.83 9.96 12.60
C TYR A 57 -1.35 10.36 12.73
N ALA A 58 -1.12 11.64 13.06
CA ALA A 58 0.22 12.21 13.28
C ALA A 58 1.18 12.02 12.08
N ASN A 59 0.67 12.15 10.86
CA ASN A 59 1.44 11.98 9.62
C ASN A 59 2.06 10.58 9.46
N GLY A 60 1.47 9.60 10.15
CA GLY A 60 1.99 8.23 10.18
C GLY A 60 2.08 7.56 8.82
N GLY A 61 1.22 7.95 7.86
CA GLY A 61 1.24 7.39 6.52
C GLY A 61 2.52 7.67 5.77
N MET A 62 2.94 8.94 5.73
CA MET A 62 4.19 9.32 5.08
C MET A 62 5.41 8.79 5.84
N THR A 63 5.39 8.86 7.16
CA THR A 63 6.46 8.31 7.98
C THR A 63 6.64 6.82 7.73
N LEU A 64 5.54 6.07 7.68
CA LEU A 64 5.59 4.64 7.38
C LEU A 64 6.15 4.39 5.99
N ALA A 65 5.68 5.13 4.99
CA ALA A 65 6.15 4.97 3.61
C ALA A 65 7.66 5.23 3.51
N GLU A 66 8.15 6.27 4.18
CA GLU A 66 9.58 6.59 4.20
C GLU A 66 10.39 5.47 4.87
N ARG A 67 9.92 4.95 5.99
CA ARG A 67 10.60 3.86 6.70
C ARG A 67 10.61 2.56 5.88
N ILE A 68 9.48 2.24 5.24
CA ILE A 68 9.39 1.06 4.36
C ILE A 68 10.34 1.23 3.18
N ARG A 69 10.39 2.42 2.57
CA ARG A 69 11.29 2.67 1.45
C ARG A 69 12.75 2.50 1.84
N ALA A 70 13.12 2.99 3.01
CA ALA A 70 14.49 2.88 3.50
C ALA A 70 14.89 1.42 3.78
N ARG A 71 13.97 0.64 4.34
CA ARG A 71 14.24 -0.74 4.74
C ARG A 71 14.06 -1.73 3.58
N PHE A 72 13.13 -1.46 2.68
CA PHE A 72 12.80 -2.30 1.53
C PHE A 72 12.86 -1.46 0.24
N PRO A 73 14.05 -1.31 -0.34
CA PRO A 73 14.24 -0.39 -1.48
C PRO A 73 13.38 -0.73 -2.72
N ARG A 74 12.92 -1.96 -2.83
CA ARG A 74 12.10 -2.40 -3.96
C ARG A 74 10.64 -2.64 -3.60
N ALA A 75 10.21 -2.20 -2.43
CA ALA A 75 8.80 -2.30 -2.07
C ALA A 75 7.96 -1.39 -2.97
N ASN A 76 6.79 -1.87 -3.37
CA ASN A 76 5.84 -1.07 -4.14
C ASN A 76 4.89 -0.38 -3.19
N ILE A 77 4.96 0.94 -3.13
CA ILE A 77 4.12 1.75 -2.24
C ILE A 77 2.98 2.34 -3.06
N ILE A 78 1.76 2.04 -2.68
CA ILE A 78 0.55 2.56 -3.32
C ILE A 78 -0.27 3.29 -2.25
N PHE A 79 -0.43 4.59 -2.41
CA PHE A 79 -1.24 5.35 -1.48
C PHE A 79 -2.71 5.20 -1.82
N ALA A 80 -3.56 5.10 -0.80
CA ALA A 80 -5.02 5.02 -0.96
C ALA A 80 -5.65 6.01 0.03
N THR A 81 -6.18 7.12 -0.49
CA THR A 81 -6.62 8.23 0.36
C THR A 81 -7.75 9.02 -0.32
N VAL A 82 -8.46 9.84 0.46
CA VAL A 82 -9.46 10.78 -0.09
C VAL A 82 -8.81 12.03 -0.67
N CYS A 83 -7.56 12.30 -0.32
CA CYS A 83 -6.84 13.47 -0.78
C CYS A 83 -6.43 13.33 -2.25
N SER A 84 -6.33 14.44 -2.97
CA SER A 84 -5.89 14.37 -4.36
C SER A 84 -4.38 14.15 -4.45
N GLU A 85 -3.94 13.49 -5.51
CA GLU A 85 -2.51 13.25 -5.73
C GLU A 85 -1.71 14.55 -5.81
N LYS A 86 -2.30 15.62 -6.32
CA LYS A 86 -1.64 16.91 -6.43
C LYS A 86 -1.18 17.46 -5.08
N GLU A 87 -1.94 17.20 -4.03
CA GLU A 87 -1.60 17.68 -2.68
C GLU A 87 -0.32 17.05 -2.16
N PHE A 88 -0.02 15.85 -2.60
CA PHE A 88 1.12 15.07 -2.11
C PHE A 88 2.12 14.70 -3.21
N ALA A 89 2.10 15.43 -4.33
CA ALA A 89 2.94 15.09 -5.47
C ALA A 89 4.43 14.96 -5.12
N LYS A 90 4.95 15.88 -4.31
CA LYS A 90 6.35 15.82 -3.89
C LYS A 90 6.64 14.58 -3.03
N ASP A 91 5.73 14.29 -2.10
CA ASP A 91 5.90 13.15 -1.18
C ASP A 91 5.84 11.84 -1.95
N VAL A 92 4.92 11.72 -2.89
CA VAL A 92 4.77 10.55 -3.76
C VAL A 92 6.07 10.30 -4.54
N LEU A 93 6.65 11.37 -5.12
CA LEU A 93 7.91 11.27 -5.84
C LEU A 93 9.08 10.91 -4.92
N GLN A 94 9.11 11.52 -3.74
CA GLN A 94 10.22 11.33 -2.79
C GLN A 94 10.34 9.89 -2.32
N VAL A 95 9.22 9.21 -2.09
CA VAL A 95 9.25 7.79 -1.69
C VAL A 95 9.22 6.84 -2.88
N ARG A 96 9.24 7.38 -4.09
CA ARG A 96 9.18 6.60 -5.34
C ARG A 96 7.99 5.63 -5.32
N ALA A 97 6.81 6.18 -5.01
CA ALA A 97 5.59 5.40 -4.97
C ALA A 97 5.29 4.76 -6.33
N SER A 98 4.71 3.57 -6.32
CA SER A 98 4.25 2.90 -7.54
C SER A 98 2.94 3.47 -8.02
N GLY A 99 2.08 3.93 -7.11
CA GLY A 99 0.77 4.37 -7.51
C GLY A 99 0.02 5.14 -6.44
N TYR A 100 -1.16 5.57 -6.81
CA TYR A 100 -2.02 6.40 -5.99
C TYR A 100 -3.47 6.12 -6.33
N ILE A 101 -4.26 5.81 -5.33
CA ILE A 101 -5.70 5.56 -5.51
C ILE A 101 -6.46 6.60 -4.69
N THR A 102 -7.35 7.36 -5.35
CA THR A 102 -8.27 8.24 -4.64
C THR A 102 -9.48 7.41 -4.22
N LYS A 103 -9.82 7.44 -2.93
CA LYS A 103 -10.97 6.70 -2.41
C LYS A 103 -12.27 7.20 -3.04
N PRO A 104 -13.25 6.31 -3.24
CA PRO A 104 -13.34 4.94 -2.73
C PRO A 104 -12.45 3.97 -3.53
N VAL A 105 -11.86 3.01 -2.82
CA VAL A 105 -11.03 1.98 -3.44
C VAL A 105 -11.94 0.94 -4.07
N THR A 106 -11.74 0.68 -5.36
CA THR A 106 -12.47 -0.34 -6.09
C THR A 106 -11.54 -1.44 -6.55
N ARG A 107 -12.09 -2.61 -6.80
CA ARG A 107 -11.32 -3.73 -7.35
C ARG A 107 -10.60 -3.33 -8.64
N HIS A 108 -11.29 -2.61 -9.52
CA HIS A 108 -10.73 -2.16 -10.79
C HIS A 108 -9.48 -1.29 -10.59
N ARG A 109 -9.54 -0.34 -9.64
CA ARG A 109 -8.38 0.51 -9.35
C ARG A 109 -7.22 -0.27 -8.74
N VAL A 110 -7.52 -1.23 -7.87
CA VAL A 110 -6.50 -2.12 -7.31
C VAL A 110 -5.83 -2.92 -8.43
N GLU A 111 -6.62 -3.50 -9.35
CA GLU A 111 -6.07 -4.23 -10.49
C GLU A 111 -5.16 -3.37 -11.35
N GLU A 112 -5.60 -2.14 -11.68
CA GLU A 112 -4.79 -1.22 -12.48
C GLU A 112 -3.43 -0.96 -11.83
N GLU A 113 -3.41 -0.66 -10.54
CA GLU A 113 -2.17 -0.36 -9.84
C GLU A 113 -1.25 -1.57 -9.75
N LEU A 114 -1.82 -2.76 -9.54
CA LEU A 114 -1.02 -3.98 -9.47
C LEU A 114 -0.44 -4.40 -10.82
N ARG A 115 -1.04 -3.95 -11.92
CA ARG A 115 -0.48 -4.15 -13.27
C ARG A 115 0.63 -3.18 -13.61
N ASN A 116 0.74 -2.09 -12.86
CA ASN A 116 1.69 -1.00 -13.15
C ASN A 116 2.68 -0.80 -12.00
N LEU A 117 3.14 -1.88 -11.39
CA LEU A 117 4.09 -1.82 -10.29
C LEU A 117 5.44 -1.27 -10.76
N ARG A 118 6.00 -0.37 -9.97
CA ARG A 118 7.31 0.22 -10.23
C ARG A 118 8.42 -0.81 -10.12
N TYR A 119 8.30 -1.72 -9.15
CA TYR A 119 9.27 -2.79 -8.93
C TYR A 119 8.59 -4.13 -9.15
N PRO A 120 8.92 -4.85 -10.23
CA PRO A 120 8.25 -6.12 -10.52
C PRO A 120 8.37 -7.13 -9.40
N VAL A 121 7.29 -7.86 -9.14
CA VAL A 121 7.24 -8.95 -8.18
C VAL A 121 7.17 -10.25 -8.96
N MET A 122 8.02 -11.22 -8.57
CA MET A 122 8.22 -12.43 -9.37
C MET A 122 7.03 -13.38 -9.40
N GLU A 123 6.23 -13.40 -8.36
CA GLU A 123 5.12 -14.34 -8.25
C GLU A 123 3.86 -13.64 -7.75
N GLY A 124 2.70 -14.23 -8.06
CA GLY A 124 1.43 -13.65 -7.70
C GLY A 124 1.09 -12.40 -8.48
N VAL A 125 1.79 -12.16 -9.57
CA VAL A 125 1.58 -10.97 -10.39
C VAL A 125 0.28 -11.09 -11.16
N VAL A 126 -0.47 -9.98 -11.22
CA VAL A 126 -1.67 -9.90 -12.05
C VAL A 126 -1.24 -9.92 -13.50
N CYS A 127 -1.55 -11.00 -14.20
CA CYS A 127 -1.26 -11.12 -15.62
C CYS A 127 -2.34 -10.38 -16.40
N GLY A 128 -1.92 -9.34 -17.03
CA GLY A 128 -2.82 -8.43 -17.74
C GLY A 128 -3.42 -9.03 -18.95
#